data_0d0be5a01955dae2fb1f01c4e59344fa
#
_entry.id   0d0be5a01955dae2fb1f01c4e59344fa
#
_cell.length_a   1.000
_cell.length_b   1.000
_cell.length_c   1.000
_cell.angle_alpha   90.00
_cell.angle_beta   90.00
_cell.angle_gamma   90.00
#
_symmetry.space_group_name_H-M   'P 1'
#
loop_
_entity.id
_entity.type
_entity.pdbx_description
1 polymer ?
#
loop_
_entity_poly.entity_id
_entity_poly.type
_entity_poly.pdbx_seq_one_letter_code
_entity_poly.pdbx_strand_id
1 'polypeptide(L)'
;MSYRRLQLRRGKKADMPTLAVGEIAFTTDENKLYVGDGTTNHCVNPSDTIIADTLSASVWSNGVYSFESTYPASIYDLEVALNSTATTAQAEAFNGAQIVGSATSNIIKAYGGVPTIDIPIILKVVKK
;
A
#
# COMPACT_ATOMS: atom_id res chain seq x y z
N MET A 1 14.96 41.47 -17.89
CA MET A 1 13.94 40.38 -17.82
C MET A 1 13.44 40.28 -16.39
N SER A 2 12.15 40.33 -16.18
CA SER A 2 11.57 40.14 -14.86
C SER A 2 11.04 38.74 -14.72
N TYR A 3 11.29 38.12 -13.59
CA TYR A 3 10.75 36.80 -13.24
C TYR A 3 9.50 36.97 -12.41
N ARG A 4 8.47 36.16 -12.71
CA ARG A 4 7.29 36.11 -11.90
C ARG A 4 7.31 34.83 -11.05
N ARG A 5 6.98 34.98 -9.77
CA ARG A 5 6.80 33.81 -8.90
C ARG A 5 5.41 33.25 -9.12
N LEU A 6 5.35 32.01 -9.52
CA LEU A 6 4.11 31.24 -9.56
C LEU A 6 4.00 30.42 -8.27
N GLN A 7 2.95 30.63 -7.51
CA GLN A 7 2.66 29.81 -6.32
C GLN A 7 1.40 29.00 -6.55
N LEU A 8 1.50 27.70 -6.31
CA LEU A 8 0.36 26.84 -6.28
C LEU A 8 -0.40 27.00 -4.96
N ARG A 9 -1.67 26.61 -4.94
CA ARG A 9 -2.41 26.48 -3.69
C ARG A 9 -1.65 25.54 -2.77
N ARG A 10 -1.53 25.90 -1.49
CA ARG A 10 -0.77 25.14 -0.52
C ARG A 10 -1.40 25.24 0.86
N GLY A 11 -1.18 24.21 1.68
CA GLY A 11 -1.69 24.14 3.04
C GLY A 11 -1.58 22.73 3.56
N LYS A 12 -2.20 22.48 4.71
CA LYS A 12 -2.26 21.13 5.28
C LYS A 12 -3.25 20.27 4.51
N LYS A 13 -2.97 18.97 4.45
CA LYS A 13 -3.85 17.99 3.79
C LYS A 13 -5.29 18.08 4.31
N ALA A 14 -5.48 18.22 5.62
CA ALA A 14 -6.80 18.29 6.24
C ALA A 14 -7.63 19.50 5.80
N ASP A 15 -6.98 20.57 5.37
CA ASP A 15 -7.63 21.82 4.93
C ASP A 15 -7.84 21.91 3.42
N MET A 16 -7.45 20.87 2.68
CA MET A 16 -7.54 20.88 1.21
C MET A 16 -8.99 20.65 0.76
N PRO A 17 -9.57 21.59 0.01
CA PRO A 17 -10.90 21.41 -0.57
C PRO A 17 -10.86 20.43 -1.73
N THR A 18 -12.03 20.06 -2.25
CA THR A 18 -12.12 19.37 -3.53
C THR A 18 -11.63 20.31 -4.63
N LEU A 19 -10.56 19.90 -5.31
CA LEU A 19 -9.94 20.69 -6.37
C LEU A 19 -10.78 20.61 -7.66
N ALA A 20 -10.82 21.71 -8.41
CA ALA A 20 -11.40 21.73 -9.73
C ALA A 20 -10.60 20.86 -10.71
N VAL A 21 -11.17 20.56 -11.86
CA VAL A 21 -10.48 19.80 -12.91
C VAL A 21 -9.18 20.50 -13.31
N GLY A 22 -8.04 19.79 -13.14
CA GLY A 22 -6.70 20.31 -13.47
C GLY A 22 -6.13 21.27 -12.45
N GLU A 23 -6.83 21.59 -11.38
CA GLU A 23 -6.30 22.42 -10.29
C GLU A 23 -5.26 21.64 -9.49
N ILE A 24 -4.14 22.30 -9.17
CA ILE A 24 -3.00 21.69 -8.48
C ILE A 24 -2.85 22.31 -7.10
N ALA A 25 -2.59 21.45 -6.09
CA ALA A 25 -2.32 21.90 -4.73
C ALA A 25 -1.15 21.12 -4.13
N PHE A 26 -0.39 21.78 -3.26
CA PHE A 26 0.74 21.19 -2.53
C PHE A 26 0.42 21.15 -1.04
N THR A 27 0.61 19.97 -0.42
CA THR A 27 0.44 19.82 1.03
C THR A 27 1.77 20.04 1.75
N THR A 28 1.79 21.02 2.65
CA THR A 28 3.00 21.43 3.36
C THR A 28 3.39 20.50 4.50
N ASP A 29 2.43 19.75 5.04
CA ASP A 29 2.65 18.74 6.10
C ASP A 29 3.11 17.40 5.55
N GLU A 30 2.69 17.04 4.34
CA GLU A 30 3.05 15.75 3.70
C GLU A 30 4.10 15.89 2.59
N ASN A 31 4.36 17.11 2.12
CA ASN A 31 5.18 17.40 0.93
C ASN A 31 4.68 16.66 -0.32
N LYS A 32 3.37 16.68 -0.54
CA LYS A 32 2.73 15.99 -1.65
C LYS A 32 2.01 16.94 -2.58
N LEU A 33 2.00 16.55 -3.86
CA LEU A 33 1.32 17.25 -4.92
C LEU A 33 0.02 16.52 -5.28
N TYR A 34 -1.06 17.27 -5.40
CA TYR A 34 -2.38 16.76 -5.78
C TYR A 34 -2.91 17.47 -7.02
N VAL A 35 -3.65 16.73 -7.83
CA VAL A 35 -4.38 17.26 -9.00
C VAL A 35 -5.84 16.89 -8.87
N GLY A 36 -6.74 17.87 -9.01
CA GLY A 36 -8.17 17.67 -8.95
C GLY A 36 -8.77 17.17 -10.27
N ASP A 37 -9.85 16.41 -10.15
CA ASP A 37 -10.71 16.05 -11.28
C ASP A 37 -12.14 16.63 -11.15
N GLY A 38 -12.34 17.52 -10.17
CA GLY A 38 -13.64 18.10 -9.84
C GLY A 38 -14.43 17.31 -8.82
N THR A 39 -14.04 16.08 -8.53
CA THR A 39 -14.69 15.19 -7.57
C THR A 39 -13.68 14.62 -6.55
N THR A 40 -12.52 14.23 -7.02
CA THR A 40 -11.46 13.58 -6.23
C THR A 40 -10.14 14.32 -6.43
N ASN A 41 -9.34 14.39 -5.36
CA ASN A 41 -7.98 14.90 -5.41
C ASN A 41 -7.01 13.73 -5.55
N HIS A 42 -6.26 13.66 -6.65
CA HIS A 42 -5.33 12.60 -6.94
C HIS A 42 -3.92 12.98 -6.52
N CYS A 43 -3.26 12.14 -5.71
CA CYS A 43 -1.86 12.35 -5.32
C CYS A 43 -0.93 11.95 -6.46
N VAL A 44 -0.07 12.88 -6.86
CA VAL A 44 0.89 12.67 -7.96
C VAL A 44 2.14 11.94 -7.48
N ASN A 45 2.51 12.12 -6.21
CA ASN A 45 3.69 11.51 -5.59
C ASN A 45 3.31 10.73 -4.32
N PRO A 46 2.57 9.61 -4.44
CA PRO A 46 2.18 8.80 -3.28
C PRO A 46 3.40 8.27 -2.54
N SER A 47 3.26 8.06 -1.22
CA SER A 47 4.32 7.50 -0.40
C SER A 47 4.25 5.99 -0.38
N ASP A 48 5.42 5.35 -0.57
CA ASP A 48 5.62 3.94 -0.28
C ASP A 48 6.09 3.80 1.17
N THR A 49 5.53 2.83 1.88
CA THR A 49 5.99 2.47 3.22
C THR A 49 6.30 0.98 3.23
N ILE A 50 7.45 0.62 3.81
CA ILE A 50 7.81 -0.79 4.03
C ILE A 50 7.60 -1.11 5.50
N ILE A 51 6.77 -2.12 5.77
CA ILE A 51 6.35 -2.52 7.11
C ILE A 51 6.74 -3.99 7.32
N ALA A 52 7.34 -4.28 8.47
CA ALA A 52 7.53 -5.66 8.92
C ALA A 52 6.21 -6.18 9.52
N ASP A 53 5.80 -7.35 9.09
CA ASP A 53 4.57 -7.99 9.57
C ASP A 53 4.79 -9.51 9.64
N THR A 54 3.77 -10.23 10.06
CA THR A 54 3.81 -11.68 10.19
C THR A 54 2.59 -12.28 9.48
N LEU A 55 2.82 -13.28 8.63
CA LEU A 55 1.75 -14.17 8.18
C LEU A 55 1.48 -15.17 9.29
N SER A 56 0.41 -14.94 10.04
CA SER A 56 0.02 -15.82 11.14
C SER A 56 -0.62 -17.10 10.59
N ALA A 57 -0.13 -18.26 11.00
CA ALA A 57 -0.65 -19.56 10.56
C ALA A 57 -2.15 -19.72 10.85
N SER A 58 -2.66 -19.08 11.90
CA SER A 58 -4.06 -19.18 12.34
C SER A 58 -5.05 -18.30 11.55
N VAL A 59 -4.57 -17.39 10.73
CA VAL A 59 -5.42 -16.39 10.03
C VAL A 59 -5.90 -16.89 8.66
N TRP A 60 -5.21 -17.84 8.07
CA TRP A 60 -5.59 -18.39 6.76
C TRP A 60 -6.99 -19.00 6.81
N SER A 61 -7.80 -18.71 5.80
CA SER A 61 -9.13 -19.27 5.63
C SER A 61 -9.33 -19.73 4.18
N ASN A 62 -9.62 -21.02 3.97
CA ASN A 62 -9.80 -21.61 2.65
C ASN A 62 -8.64 -21.32 1.68
N GLY A 63 -7.40 -21.34 2.19
CA GLY A 63 -6.20 -21.04 1.39
C GLY A 63 -5.98 -19.55 1.11
N VAL A 64 -6.72 -18.68 1.75
CA VAL A 64 -6.64 -17.21 1.55
C VAL A 64 -6.20 -16.52 2.83
N TYR A 65 -5.28 -15.57 2.68
CA TYR A 65 -4.90 -14.62 3.72
C TYR A 65 -5.31 -13.22 3.28
N SER A 66 -6.14 -12.54 4.06
CA SER A 66 -6.67 -11.22 3.70
C SER A 66 -6.02 -10.12 4.52
N PHE A 67 -5.59 -9.05 3.85
CA PHE A 67 -5.12 -7.81 4.45
C PHE A 67 -6.18 -6.71 4.36
N GLU A 68 -7.36 -7.00 3.83
CA GLU A 68 -8.39 -6.00 3.53
C GLU A 68 -8.88 -5.22 4.75
N SER A 69 -8.88 -5.82 5.94
CA SER A 69 -9.33 -5.15 7.16
C SER A 69 -8.42 -4.00 7.58
N THR A 70 -7.11 -4.13 7.34
CA THR A 70 -6.12 -3.10 7.68
C THR A 70 -5.75 -2.24 6.48
N TYR A 71 -5.66 -2.87 5.30
CA TYR A 71 -5.25 -2.23 4.06
C TYR A 71 -6.25 -2.53 2.93
N PRO A 72 -7.43 -1.89 2.94
CA PRO A 72 -8.42 -2.13 1.89
C PRO A 72 -7.89 -1.72 0.51
N ALA A 73 -8.13 -2.55 -0.50
CA ALA A 73 -7.64 -2.35 -1.87
C ALA A 73 -8.18 -1.08 -2.53
N SER A 74 -9.29 -0.54 -2.02
CA SER A 74 -9.82 0.75 -2.47
C SER A 74 -8.89 1.93 -2.15
N ILE A 75 -8.00 1.77 -1.16
CA ILE A 75 -7.13 2.83 -0.65
C ILE A 75 -5.65 2.49 -0.84
N TYR A 76 -5.29 1.22 -0.78
CA TYR A 76 -3.89 0.78 -0.77
C TYR A 76 -3.60 -0.29 -1.82
N ASP A 77 -2.39 -0.25 -2.36
CA ASP A 77 -1.77 -1.37 -3.06
C ASP A 77 -0.75 -2.02 -2.14
N LEU A 78 -0.69 -3.36 -2.16
CA LEU A 78 0.25 -4.13 -1.34
C LEU A 78 1.13 -5.03 -2.20
N GLU A 79 2.40 -5.11 -1.81
CA GLU A 79 3.31 -6.19 -2.21
C GLU A 79 3.78 -6.93 -0.98
N VAL A 80 3.80 -8.26 -1.05
CA VAL A 80 4.21 -9.15 0.05
C VAL A 80 5.50 -9.84 -0.34
N ALA A 81 6.49 -9.80 0.53
CA ALA A 81 7.73 -10.53 0.36
C ALA A 81 8.18 -11.16 1.68
N LEU A 82 9.01 -12.18 1.59
CA LEU A 82 9.60 -12.82 2.77
C LEU A 82 10.58 -11.84 3.43
N ASN A 83 10.51 -11.71 4.75
CA ASN A 83 11.48 -10.93 5.51
C ASN A 83 12.80 -11.71 5.63
N SER A 84 13.93 -11.01 5.52
CA SER A 84 15.27 -11.60 5.66
C SER A 84 15.55 -12.20 7.04
N THR A 85 14.71 -11.90 8.04
CA THR A 85 14.80 -12.49 9.38
C THR A 85 14.20 -13.90 9.46
N ALA A 86 13.61 -14.40 8.37
CA ALA A 86 13.02 -15.73 8.34
C ALA A 86 14.08 -16.82 8.56
N THR A 87 13.68 -17.85 9.31
CA THR A 87 14.47 -19.09 9.43
C THR A 87 14.38 -19.89 8.13
N THR A 88 15.25 -20.89 7.97
CA THR A 88 15.19 -21.80 6.82
C THR A 88 13.82 -22.50 6.73
N ALA A 89 13.27 -22.96 7.85
CA ALA A 89 11.95 -23.59 7.88
C ALA A 89 10.84 -22.63 7.45
N GLN A 90 10.90 -21.36 7.87
CA GLN A 90 9.95 -20.33 7.47
C GLN A 90 10.06 -20.00 5.98
N ALA A 91 11.28 -19.90 5.46
CA ALA A 91 11.53 -19.66 4.04
C ALA A 91 11.02 -20.83 3.18
N GLU A 92 11.24 -22.05 3.59
CA GLU A 92 10.73 -23.24 2.91
C GLU A 92 9.20 -23.27 2.92
N ALA A 93 8.57 -22.94 4.05
CA ALA A 93 7.12 -22.87 4.17
C ALA A 93 6.52 -21.79 3.26
N PHE A 94 7.15 -20.62 3.19
CA PHE A 94 6.73 -19.53 2.31
C PHE A 94 6.82 -19.93 0.83
N ASN A 95 7.96 -20.47 0.41
CA ASN A 95 8.17 -20.89 -0.97
C ASN A 95 7.26 -22.08 -1.34
N GLY A 96 7.09 -23.03 -0.44
CA GLY A 96 6.23 -24.21 -0.65
C GLY A 96 4.75 -23.87 -0.72
N ALA A 97 4.33 -22.76 -0.13
CA ALA A 97 2.94 -22.30 -0.20
C ALA A 97 2.51 -21.83 -1.59
N GLN A 98 3.45 -21.51 -2.47
CA GLN A 98 3.16 -20.97 -3.82
C GLN A 98 2.15 -19.83 -3.77
N ILE A 99 2.55 -18.75 -3.13
CA ILE A 99 1.68 -17.61 -2.86
C ILE A 99 1.45 -16.80 -4.12
N VAL A 100 0.18 -16.48 -4.37
CA VAL A 100 -0.27 -15.67 -5.51
C VAL A 100 -1.14 -14.52 -5.00
N GLY A 101 -0.90 -13.33 -5.51
CA GLY A 101 -1.69 -12.14 -5.19
C GLY A 101 -2.95 -12.00 -6.04
N SER A 102 -3.74 -10.97 -5.74
CA SER A 102 -4.92 -10.58 -6.52
C SER A 102 -4.71 -9.18 -7.08
N ALA A 103 -5.24 -8.92 -8.28
CA ALA A 103 -5.20 -7.60 -8.90
C ALA A 103 -6.29 -6.64 -8.37
N THR A 104 -7.31 -7.15 -7.69
CA THR A 104 -8.50 -6.38 -7.31
C THR A 104 -8.74 -6.32 -5.81
N SER A 105 -7.99 -7.09 -5.03
CA SER A 105 -8.13 -7.13 -3.57
C SER A 105 -6.77 -7.38 -2.92
N ASN A 106 -6.60 -6.92 -1.68
CA ASN A 106 -5.37 -7.14 -0.92
C ASN A 106 -5.45 -8.46 -0.16
N ILE A 107 -5.40 -9.54 -0.93
CA ILE A 107 -5.36 -10.93 -0.46
C ILE A 107 -4.21 -11.67 -1.13
N ILE A 108 -3.77 -12.74 -0.49
CA ILE A 108 -2.89 -13.73 -1.09
C ILE A 108 -3.53 -15.12 -0.98
N LYS A 109 -3.25 -15.97 -1.95
CA LYS A 109 -3.69 -17.38 -1.97
C LYS A 109 -2.49 -18.29 -1.93
N ALA A 110 -2.61 -19.37 -1.17
CA ALA A 110 -1.63 -20.45 -1.11
C ALA A 110 -2.09 -21.64 -1.96
N TYR A 111 -1.45 -21.84 -3.11
CA TYR A 111 -1.76 -22.98 -3.98
C TYR A 111 -0.99 -24.24 -3.64
N GLY A 112 0.18 -24.10 -3.00
CA GLY A 112 1.03 -25.22 -2.60
C GLY A 112 0.76 -25.75 -1.20
N GLY A 113 -0.26 -25.23 -0.53
CA GLY A 113 -0.62 -25.60 0.84
C GLY A 113 -0.44 -24.44 1.82
N VAL A 114 -1.39 -24.32 2.75
CA VAL A 114 -1.38 -23.27 3.77
C VAL A 114 -0.22 -23.52 4.73
N PRO A 115 0.62 -22.51 5.02
CA PRO A 115 1.67 -22.64 6.02
C PRO A 115 1.11 -22.97 7.41
N THR A 116 1.78 -23.86 8.11
CA THR A 116 1.40 -24.28 9.48
C THR A 116 2.20 -23.56 10.56
N ILE A 117 3.13 -22.68 10.16
CA ILE A 117 3.95 -21.86 11.04
C ILE A 117 3.80 -20.40 10.68
N ASP A 118 4.06 -19.51 11.63
CA ASP A 118 4.08 -18.08 11.37
C ASP A 118 5.32 -17.72 10.55
N ILE A 119 5.14 -16.80 9.59
CA ILE A 119 6.20 -16.41 8.65
C ILE A 119 6.40 -14.91 8.72
N PRO A 120 7.62 -14.41 8.99
CA PRO A 120 7.90 -12.99 8.96
C PRO A 120 7.94 -12.50 7.51
N ILE A 121 7.22 -11.43 7.25
CA ILE A 121 7.12 -10.81 5.92
C ILE A 121 7.44 -9.33 5.98
N ILE A 122 7.68 -8.76 4.82
CA ILE A 122 7.64 -7.31 4.62
C ILE A 122 6.49 -6.99 3.67
N LEU A 123 5.77 -5.94 4.01
CA LEU A 123 4.72 -5.37 3.18
C LEU A 123 5.20 -4.04 2.63
N LYS A 124 5.17 -3.91 1.32
CA LYS A 124 5.25 -2.60 0.68
C LYS A 124 3.84 -2.07 0.52
N VAL A 125 3.54 -0.99 1.20
CA VAL A 125 2.22 -0.37 1.24
C VAL A 125 2.28 0.94 0.46
N VAL A 126 1.47 1.04 -0.59
CA VAL A 126 1.34 2.24 -1.39
C VAL A 126 -0.07 2.77 -1.23
N LYS A 127 -0.21 3.98 -0.73
CA LYS A 127 -1.51 4.64 -0.65
C LYS A 127 -1.86 5.23 -2.01
N LYS A 128 -3.01 4.85 -2.50
CA LYS A 128 -3.55 5.37 -3.77
C LYS A 128 -3.94 6.85 -3.69
#